data_84af4437319b22dee471e21879121e71
#
_entry.id   84af4437319b22dee471e21879121e71
#
_cell.length_a   1.000
_cell.length_b   1.000
_cell.length_c   1.000
_cell.angle_alpha   90.00
_cell.angle_beta   90.00
_cell.angle_gamma   90.00
#
_symmetry.space_group_name_H-M   'P 1'
#
loop_
_entity.id
_entity.type
_entity.pdbx_description
1 polymer ?
#
loop_
_entity_poly.entity_id
_entity_poly.type
_entity_poly.pdbx_seq_one_letter_code
_entity_poly.pdbx_strand_id
1 'polypeptide(L)'
;MRKPWLKQQTLALVLGGGGARGALQAGALRALIEANIRPDFLVGTSIGAINAAFIGLRGWSLDTVEALQETWRLAAASELLPARTVWLTMRTVFSLAGRERENSIRTFLMAQGLKPEMRFSAMQMPVYVVVANLNGANTLVYGDDASESVLNAVEASAALPPWVLPIERDGLSLMDGGAV
;
A
#
# COMPACT_ATOMS: atom_id res chain seq x y z
N MET A 1 -3.52 38.39 -12.96
CA MET A 1 -2.05 38.42 -12.73
C MET A 1 -1.74 37.53 -11.51
N ARG A 2 -1.09 36.39 -11.68
CA ARG A 2 -0.62 35.56 -10.56
C ARG A 2 0.59 36.24 -9.93
N LYS A 3 0.58 36.38 -8.60
CA LYS A 3 1.70 36.93 -7.84
C LYS A 3 2.91 36.01 -7.94
N PRO A 4 4.06 36.41 -8.46
CA PRO A 4 5.19 35.54 -8.80
C PRO A 4 5.94 34.92 -7.59
N TRP A 5 5.60 35.24 -6.36
CA TRP A 5 6.22 34.78 -5.13
C TRP A 5 5.39 33.74 -4.34
N LEU A 6 4.22 33.35 -4.84
CA LEU A 6 3.51 32.21 -4.24
C LEU A 6 4.21 30.94 -4.72
N LYS A 7 5.06 30.35 -3.85
CA LYS A 7 5.52 28.98 -4.05
C LYS A 7 4.28 28.12 -4.28
N GLN A 8 4.27 27.37 -5.38
CA GLN A 8 3.22 26.40 -5.63
C GLN A 8 3.22 25.42 -4.44
N GLN A 9 2.12 25.39 -3.70
CA GLN A 9 1.99 24.46 -2.57
C GLN A 9 1.84 23.07 -3.15
N THR A 10 2.69 22.16 -2.70
CA THR A 10 2.61 20.75 -3.05
C THR A 10 1.65 20.08 -2.09
N LEU A 11 0.67 19.37 -2.63
CA LEU A 11 -0.30 18.59 -1.86
C LEU A 11 0.07 17.10 -1.86
N ALA A 12 0.45 16.59 -0.71
CA ALA A 12 0.65 15.17 -0.48
C ALA A 12 -0.61 14.54 0.12
N LEU A 13 -0.99 13.37 -0.35
CA LEU A 13 -2.01 12.55 0.31
C LEU A 13 -1.35 11.35 0.96
N VAL A 14 -1.46 11.25 2.29
CA VAL A 14 -0.87 10.18 3.09
C VAL A 14 -1.94 9.16 3.46
N LEU A 15 -1.74 7.92 3.05
CA LEU A 15 -2.61 6.76 3.31
C LEU A 15 -1.93 5.85 4.34
N GLY A 16 -2.39 5.93 5.59
CA GLY A 16 -1.84 5.15 6.70
C GLY A 16 -2.21 3.66 6.66
N GLY A 17 -1.53 2.88 7.50
CA GLY A 17 -1.84 1.48 7.74
C GLY A 17 -3.18 1.29 8.46
N GLY A 18 -3.66 0.06 8.56
CA GLY A 18 -4.88 -0.25 9.31
C GLY A 18 -5.67 -1.47 8.87
N GLY A 19 -5.11 -2.35 8.06
CA GLY A 19 -5.76 -3.58 7.61
C GLY A 19 -7.10 -3.29 6.91
N ALA A 20 -8.20 -3.92 7.35
CA ALA A 20 -9.52 -3.75 6.75
C ALA A 20 -10.04 -2.30 6.74
N ARG A 21 -9.50 -1.42 7.60
CA ARG A 21 -9.84 0.02 7.59
C ARG A 21 -9.38 0.74 6.31
N GLY A 22 -8.53 0.11 5.50
CA GLY A 22 -8.19 0.60 4.16
C GLY A 22 -9.39 0.78 3.24
N ALA A 23 -10.49 0.07 3.48
CA ALA A 23 -11.75 0.28 2.76
C ALA A 23 -12.33 1.70 2.95
N LEU A 24 -12.12 2.31 4.13
CA LEU A 24 -12.53 3.69 4.39
C LEU A 24 -11.75 4.70 3.54
N GLN A 25 -10.49 4.38 3.24
CA GLN A 25 -9.65 5.22 2.38
C GLN A 25 -10.24 5.30 0.95
N ALA A 26 -10.80 4.19 0.43
CA ALA A 26 -11.45 4.22 -0.87
C ALA A 26 -12.65 5.19 -0.92
N GLY A 27 -13.41 5.30 0.17
CA GLY A 27 -14.47 6.31 0.31
C GLY A 27 -13.94 7.73 0.38
N ALA A 28 -12.87 7.96 1.15
CA ALA A 28 -12.23 9.26 1.25
C ALA A 28 -11.60 9.72 -0.08
N LEU A 29 -10.94 8.79 -0.80
CA LEU A 29 -10.39 9.04 -2.13
C LEU A 29 -11.49 9.48 -3.12
N ARG A 30 -12.64 8.80 -3.09
CA ARG A 30 -13.81 9.18 -3.90
C ARG A 30 -14.25 10.60 -3.61
N ALA A 31 -14.43 10.96 -2.34
CA ALA A 31 -14.86 12.30 -1.94
C ALA A 31 -13.87 13.39 -2.40
N LEU A 32 -12.56 13.13 -2.32
CA LEU A 32 -11.53 14.05 -2.82
C LEU A 32 -11.62 14.25 -4.33
N ILE A 33 -11.82 13.16 -5.09
CA ILE A 33 -11.96 13.21 -6.55
C ILE A 33 -13.23 14.00 -6.92
N GLU A 34 -14.36 13.73 -6.27
CA GLU A 34 -15.63 14.44 -6.49
C GLU A 34 -15.53 15.93 -6.14
N ALA A 35 -14.71 16.28 -5.14
CA ALA A 35 -14.41 17.65 -4.78
C ALA A 35 -13.36 18.34 -5.68
N ASN A 36 -12.87 17.66 -6.73
CA ASN A 36 -11.78 18.10 -7.60
C ASN A 36 -10.47 18.44 -6.84
N ILE A 37 -10.23 17.77 -5.72
CA ILE A 37 -8.98 17.87 -4.97
C ILE A 37 -8.05 16.76 -5.48
N ARG A 38 -6.96 17.17 -6.16
CA ARG A 38 -5.97 16.24 -6.70
C ARG A 38 -4.63 16.46 -5.99
N PRO A 39 -4.08 15.44 -5.33
CA PRO A 39 -2.73 15.51 -4.78
C PRO A 39 -1.67 15.47 -5.90
N ASP A 40 -0.50 16.01 -5.60
CA ASP A 40 0.67 15.91 -6.49
C ASP A 40 1.31 14.53 -6.40
N PHE A 41 1.25 13.90 -5.22
CA PHE A 41 1.77 12.54 -4.98
C PHE A 41 1.04 11.84 -3.82
N LEU A 42 1.18 10.53 -3.77
CA LEU A 42 0.66 9.67 -2.71
C LEU A 42 1.81 9.11 -1.86
N VAL A 43 1.57 9.00 -0.56
CA VAL A 43 2.43 8.26 0.36
C VAL A 43 1.60 7.17 1.01
N GLY A 44 2.07 5.93 0.98
CA GLY A 44 1.33 4.79 1.53
C GLY A 44 2.15 3.95 2.49
N THR A 45 1.48 3.45 3.53
CA THR A 45 2.04 2.48 4.50
C THR A 45 1.08 1.31 4.64
N SER A 46 1.58 0.07 4.62
CA SER A 46 0.76 -1.13 4.81
C SER A 46 -0.39 -1.18 3.79
N ILE A 47 -1.62 -1.33 4.24
CA ILE A 47 -2.80 -1.27 3.38
C ILE A 47 -2.91 0.05 2.60
N GLY A 48 -2.41 1.15 3.17
CA GLY A 48 -2.35 2.43 2.48
C GLY A 48 -1.37 2.41 1.30
N ALA A 49 -0.29 1.63 1.36
CA ALA A 49 0.62 1.41 0.24
C ALA A 49 -0.07 0.65 -0.90
N ILE A 50 -0.91 -0.34 -0.56
CA ILE A 50 -1.72 -1.07 -1.54
C ILE A 50 -2.69 -0.13 -2.26
N ASN A 51 -3.44 0.69 -1.50
CA ASN A 51 -4.37 1.65 -2.07
C ASN A 51 -3.65 2.72 -2.90
N ALA A 52 -2.51 3.25 -2.40
CA ALA A 52 -1.71 4.23 -3.12
C ALA A 52 -1.17 3.67 -4.45
N ALA A 53 -0.63 2.44 -4.43
CA ALA A 53 -0.13 1.78 -5.63
C ALA A 53 -1.26 1.50 -6.64
N PHE A 54 -2.45 1.12 -6.16
CA PHE A 54 -3.62 0.90 -7.01
C PHE A 54 -4.02 2.20 -7.77
N ILE A 55 -4.08 3.33 -7.04
CA ILE A 55 -4.37 4.64 -7.63
C ILE A 55 -3.22 5.10 -8.53
N GLY A 56 -1.97 4.96 -8.07
CA GLY A 56 -0.79 5.35 -8.84
C GLY A 56 -0.68 4.62 -10.17
N LEU A 57 -1.05 3.33 -10.21
CA LEU A 57 -1.03 2.52 -11.41
C LEU A 57 -2.11 2.94 -12.43
N ARG A 58 -3.31 3.27 -11.97
CA ARG A 58 -4.49 3.51 -12.81
C ARG A 58 -4.84 4.99 -13.00
N GLY A 59 -4.22 5.86 -12.22
CA GLY A 59 -4.46 7.31 -12.23
C GLY A 59 -5.57 7.77 -11.29
N TRP A 60 -5.64 9.09 -11.12
CA TRP A 60 -6.58 9.78 -10.24
C TRP A 60 -7.90 10.05 -10.94
N SER A 61 -8.86 9.12 -10.86
CA SER A 61 -10.17 9.22 -11.52
C SER A 61 -11.27 8.51 -10.74
N LEU A 62 -12.54 8.83 -11.02
CA LEU A 62 -13.69 8.14 -10.43
C LEU A 62 -13.70 6.65 -10.81
N ASP A 63 -13.42 6.31 -12.05
CA ASP A 63 -13.37 4.92 -12.51
C ASP A 63 -12.34 4.11 -11.71
N THR A 64 -11.19 4.71 -11.41
CA THR A 64 -10.15 4.07 -10.61
C THR A 64 -10.61 3.83 -9.18
N VAL A 65 -11.26 4.79 -8.54
CA VAL A 65 -11.72 4.61 -7.16
C VAL A 65 -12.91 3.67 -7.07
N GLU A 66 -13.78 3.61 -8.07
CA GLU A 66 -14.87 2.63 -8.16
C GLU A 66 -14.31 1.21 -8.30
N ALA A 67 -13.29 1.02 -9.13
CA ALA A 67 -12.58 -0.26 -9.23
C ALA A 67 -11.88 -0.64 -7.90
N LEU A 68 -11.32 0.33 -7.17
CA LEU A 68 -10.76 0.09 -5.84
C LEU A 68 -11.84 -0.34 -4.84
N GLN A 69 -13.00 0.33 -4.84
CA GLN A 69 -14.13 -0.03 -3.97
C GLN A 69 -14.64 -1.44 -4.28
N GLU A 70 -14.72 -1.83 -5.56
CA GLU A 70 -15.11 -3.19 -5.95
C GLU A 70 -14.05 -4.22 -5.49
N THR A 71 -12.77 -3.91 -5.63
CA THR A 71 -11.68 -4.75 -5.08
C THR A 71 -11.87 -4.98 -3.59
N TRP A 72 -12.24 -3.94 -2.83
CA TRP A 72 -12.53 -4.06 -1.39
C TRP A 72 -13.77 -4.92 -1.11
N ARG A 73 -14.84 -4.81 -1.91
CA ARG A 73 -16.03 -5.66 -1.75
C ARG A 73 -15.70 -7.14 -2.00
N LEU A 74 -14.94 -7.41 -3.06
CA LEU A 74 -14.48 -8.78 -3.37
C LEU A 74 -13.55 -9.33 -2.28
N ALA A 75 -12.64 -8.52 -1.76
CA ALA A 75 -11.77 -8.90 -0.65
C ALA A 75 -12.55 -9.21 0.63
N ALA A 76 -13.62 -8.46 0.91
CA ALA A 76 -14.50 -8.71 2.05
C ALA A 76 -15.38 -9.95 1.89
N ALA A 77 -15.77 -10.27 0.65
CA ALA A 77 -16.53 -11.48 0.32
C ALA A 77 -15.66 -12.75 0.29
N SER A 78 -14.38 -12.61 -0.02
CA SER A 78 -13.39 -13.69 0.10
C SER A 78 -12.92 -13.74 1.56
N GLU A 79 -12.71 -14.92 2.12
CA GLU A 79 -12.20 -15.09 3.49
C GLU A 79 -10.76 -14.56 3.70
N LEU A 80 -10.23 -13.76 2.77
CA LEU A 80 -8.91 -13.14 2.82
C LEU A 80 -8.74 -12.14 3.97
N LEU A 81 -9.86 -11.58 4.48
CA LEU A 81 -9.86 -10.67 5.63
C LEU A 81 -10.84 -11.17 6.70
N PRO A 82 -10.46 -12.14 7.53
CA PRO A 82 -11.36 -12.67 8.56
C PRO A 82 -11.61 -11.60 9.65
N ALA A 83 -12.69 -10.85 9.51
CA ALA A 83 -13.08 -9.84 10.49
C ALA A 83 -13.47 -10.42 11.86
N ARG A 84 -13.82 -11.71 11.93
CA ARG A 84 -14.30 -12.38 13.14
C ARG A 84 -13.30 -13.31 13.80
N THR A 85 -12.24 -13.69 13.09
CA THR A 85 -11.28 -14.71 13.54
C THR A 85 -9.95 -14.14 14.01
N VAL A 86 -9.74 -12.82 13.95
CA VAL A 86 -8.47 -12.17 14.32
C VAL A 86 -8.03 -12.53 15.74
N TRP A 87 -8.96 -12.67 16.67
CA TRP A 87 -8.61 -13.03 18.05
C TRP A 87 -8.37 -14.53 18.24
N LEU A 88 -9.13 -15.40 17.55
CA LEU A 88 -8.98 -16.87 17.65
C LEU A 88 -7.78 -17.36 16.83
N THR A 89 -7.47 -16.73 15.70
CA THR A 89 -6.29 -17.06 14.88
C THR A 89 -4.97 -16.59 15.49
N MET A 90 -4.95 -15.58 16.34
CA MET A 90 -3.73 -15.23 17.08
C MET A 90 -3.13 -16.40 17.83
N ARG A 91 -3.94 -17.30 18.34
CA ARG A 91 -3.50 -18.41 19.18
C ARG A 91 -3.04 -19.66 18.37
N THR A 92 -3.58 -19.86 17.17
CA THR A 92 -3.31 -21.07 16.37
C THR A 92 -2.24 -20.87 15.29
N VAL A 93 -1.93 -19.63 14.92
CA VAL A 93 -1.09 -19.25 13.78
C VAL A 93 0.38 -19.06 14.14
N PHE A 94 0.74 -19.10 15.41
CA PHE A 94 2.15 -18.92 15.86
C PHE A 94 3.13 -19.98 15.38
N SER A 95 2.68 -21.07 14.73
CA SER A 95 3.56 -22.18 14.42
C SER A 95 3.79 -22.55 12.94
N LEU A 96 2.98 -22.14 11.97
CA LEU A 96 3.11 -22.72 10.62
C LEU A 96 2.81 -21.81 9.40
N ALA A 97 2.42 -20.55 9.54
CA ALA A 97 1.74 -19.82 8.44
C ALA A 97 2.56 -18.73 7.71
N GLY A 98 3.82 -18.48 8.06
CA GLY A 98 4.55 -17.30 7.54
C GLY A 98 4.73 -17.28 6.02
N ARG A 99 5.26 -18.35 5.44
CA ARG A 99 5.59 -18.42 4.00
C ARG A 99 4.38 -18.53 3.06
N GLU A 100 3.32 -19.22 3.49
CA GLU A 100 2.12 -19.36 2.64
C GLU A 100 1.35 -18.04 2.50
N ARG A 101 1.38 -17.19 3.53
CA ARG A 101 0.73 -15.87 3.50
C ARG A 101 1.52 -14.82 2.72
N GLU A 102 2.83 -14.87 2.73
CA GLU A 102 3.68 -14.04 1.86
C GLU A 102 3.30 -14.25 0.39
N ASN A 103 3.21 -15.49 -0.06
CA ASN A 103 2.74 -15.84 -1.40
C ASN A 103 1.31 -15.35 -1.67
N SER A 104 0.46 -15.34 -0.65
CA SER A 104 -0.93 -14.90 -0.74
C SER A 104 -1.06 -13.38 -0.98
N ILE A 105 -0.28 -12.55 -0.27
CA ILE A 105 -0.25 -11.09 -0.49
C ILE A 105 0.31 -10.79 -1.88
N ARG A 106 1.43 -11.39 -2.24
CA ARG A 106 2.03 -11.22 -3.55
C ARG A 106 1.08 -11.60 -4.68
N THR A 107 0.41 -12.75 -4.55
CA THR A 107 -0.60 -13.21 -5.52
C THR A 107 -1.78 -12.23 -5.62
N PHE A 108 -2.26 -11.73 -4.48
CA PHE A 108 -3.31 -10.71 -4.47
C PHE A 108 -2.88 -9.43 -5.17
N LEU A 109 -1.69 -8.91 -4.87
CA LEU A 109 -1.15 -7.70 -5.51
C LEU A 109 -1.00 -7.89 -7.03
N MET A 110 -0.53 -9.05 -7.46
CA MET A 110 -0.42 -9.38 -8.89
C MET A 110 -1.79 -9.46 -9.56
N ALA A 111 -2.78 -10.02 -8.90
CA ALA A 111 -4.16 -10.03 -9.40
C ALA A 111 -4.76 -8.61 -9.54
N GLN A 112 -4.28 -7.65 -8.75
CA GLN A 112 -4.65 -6.24 -8.87
C GLN A 112 -3.85 -5.50 -9.97
N GLY A 113 -2.96 -6.18 -10.66
CA GLY A 113 -2.22 -5.64 -11.82
C GLY A 113 -0.79 -5.18 -11.49
N LEU A 114 -0.32 -5.36 -10.25
CA LEU A 114 1.07 -5.10 -9.89
C LEU A 114 1.96 -6.25 -10.38
N LYS A 115 2.70 -6.03 -11.44
CA LYS A 115 3.59 -7.06 -12.02
C LYS A 115 5.00 -6.96 -11.45
N PRO A 116 5.76 -8.08 -11.39
CA PRO A 116 7.13 -8.08 -10.85
C PRO A 116 8.10 -7.12 -11.56
N GLU A 117 7.92 -6.95 -12.86
CA GLU A 117 8.72 -6.05 -13.70
C GLU A 117 8.33 -4.57 -13.57
N MET A 118 7.21 -4.27 -12.93
CA MET A 118 6.71 -2.90 -12.79
C MET A 118 7.59 -2.07 -11.88
N ARG A 119 7.92 -0.87 -12.34
CA ARG A 119 8.77 0.10 -11.65
C ARG A 119 7.96 1.35 -11.28
N PHE A 120 8.43 2.14 -10.31
CA PHE A 120 7.77 3.40 -9.95
C PHE A 120 7.68 4.36 -11.13
N SER A 121 8.63 4.31 -12.09
CA SER A 121 8.56 5.08 -13.34
C SER A 121 7.33 4.79 -14.22
N ALA A 122 6.66 3.64 -14.03
CA ALA A 122 5.46 3.28 -14.79
C ALA A 122 4.16 3.80 -14.14
N MET A 123 4.24 4.43 -12.97
CA MET A 123 3.07 4.99 -12.28
C MET A 123 2.55 6.25 -12.99
N GLN A 124 1.23 6.39 -13.11
CA GLN A 124 0.57 7.55 -13.71
C GLN A 124 0.62 8.79 -12.79
N MET A 125 0.87 8.57 -11.50
CA MET A 125 1.19 9.63 -10.55
C MET A 125 2.24 9.13 -9.56
N PRO A 126 3.07 10.03 -8.98
CA PRO A 126 4.10 9.62 -8.04
C PRO A 126 3.51 8.95 -6.80
N VAL A 127 4.11 7.82 -6.42
CA VAL A 127 3.76 7.06 -5.22
C VAL A 127 5.03 6.81 -4.42
N TYR A 128 4.94 7.02 -3.12
CA TYR A 128 5.99 6.66 -2.16
C TYR A 128 5.47 5.62 -1.20
N VAL A 129 6.29 4.62 -0.91
CA VAL A 129 5.93 3.49 -0.04
C VAL A 129 6.84 3.46 1.18
N VAL A 130 6.24 3.51 2.36
CA VAL A 130 6.95 3.52 3.64
C VAL A 130 7.14 2.09 4.14
N VAL A 131 8.37 1.72 4.48
CA VAL A 131 8.78 0.40 4.94
C VAL A 131 9.68 0.55 6.17
N ALA A 132 9.57 -0.33 7.15
CA ALA A 132 10.48 -0.41 8.28
C ALA A 132 11.65 -1.35 7.96
N ASN A 133 12.87 -0.94 8.25
CA ASN A 133 14.09 -1.74 8.19
C ASN A 133 14.50 -2.15 9.60
N LEU A 134 14.37 -3.43 9.92
CA LEU A 134 14.67 -3.95 11.26
C LEU A 134 16.17 -3.94 11.58
N ASN A 135 17.04 -4.18 10.59
CA ASN A 135 18.49 -4.19 10.81
C ASN A 135 19.02 -2.82 11.25
N GLY A 136 18.47 -1.76 10.64
CA GLY A 136 18.88 -0.38 10.91
C GLY A 136 18.00 0.34 11.92
N ALA A 137 16.89 -0.27 12.37
CA ALA A 137 15.86 0.37 13.19
C ALA A 137 15.44 1.74 12.62
N ASN A 138 15.23 1.81 11.31
CA ASN A 138 14.90 3.05 10.61
C ASN A 138 13.82 2.83 9.56
N THR A 139 13.21 3.93 9.12
CA THR A 139 12.23 3.96 8.04
C THR A 139 12.95 4.10 6.70
N LEU A 140 12.52 3.32 5.71
CA LEU A 140 12.87 3.47 4.31
C LEU A 140 11.66 3.97 3.53
N VAL A 141 11.90 4.79 2.51
CA VAL A 141 10.88 5.28 1.59
C VAL A 141 11.28 4.84 0.18
N TYR A 142 10.46 3.99 -0.42
CA TYR A 142 10.61 3.56 -1.80
C TYR A 142 9.84 4.49 -2.73
N GLY A 143 10.36 4.68 -3.96
CA GLY A 143 9.75 5.51 -4.98
C GLY A 143 10.54 6.79 -5.30
N ASP A 144 11.58 7.12 -4.53
CA ASP A 144 12.56 8.15 -4.90
C ASP A 144 13.39 7.70 -6.10
N ASP A 145 13.81 6.43 -6.09
CA ASP A 145 14.40 5.79 -7.27
C ASP A 145 13.28 5.19 -8.13
N ALA A 146 13.05 5.82 -9.27
CA ALA A 146 12.04 5.41 -10.23
C ALA A 146 12.26 4.01 -10.83
N SER A 147 13.43 3.42 -10.67
CA SER A 147 13.79 2.07 -11.13
C SER A 147 13.43 0.97 -10.15
N GLU A 148 13.05 1.31 -8.91
CA GLU A 148 12.64 0.35 -7.89
C GLU A 148 11.34 -0.38 -8.25
N SER A 149 11.20 -1.62 -7.75
CA SER A 149 10.01 -2.44 -7.96
C SER A 149 8.87 -2.02 -7.04
N VAL A 150 7.76 -1.62 -7.62
CA VAL A 150 6.53 -1.27 -6.87
C VAL A 150 6.00 -2.46 -6.10
N LEU A 151 5.92 -3.64 -6.73
CA LEU A 151 5.44 -4.86 -6.09
C LEU A 151 6.25 -5.20 -4.86
N ASN A 152 7.58 -5.13 -4.96
CA ASN A 152 8.48 -5.44 -3.87
C ASN A 152 8.35 -4.45 -2.70
N ALA A 153 8.19 -3.16 -2.98
CA ALA A 153 8.01 -2.14 -1.96
C ALA A 153 6.67 -2.30 -1.22
N VAL A 154 5.58 -2.50 -1.98
CA VAL A 154 4.24 -2.69 -1.39
C VAL A 154 4.15 -3.98 -0.58
N GLU A 155 4.74 -5.07 -1.07
CA GLU A 155 4.84 -6.34 -0.36
C GLU A 155 5.57 -6.18 0.99
N ALA A 156 6.72 -5.50 1.00
CA ALA A 156 7.47 -5.22 2.22
C ALA A 156 6.68 -4.33 3.18
N SER A 157 6.02 -3.28 2.67
CA SER A 157 5.18 -2.39 3.48
C SER A 157 3.95 -3.09 4.08
N ALA A 158 3.51 -4.20 3.50
CA ALA A 158 2.38 -5.00 3.99
C ALA A 158 2.82 -6.20 4.84
N ALA A 159 4.11 -6.41 5.05
CA ALA A 159 4.67 -7.50 5.85
C ALA A 159 4.55 -7.21 7.34
N LEU A 160 3.40 -7.49 7.94
CA LEU A 160 3.12 -7.23 9.36
C LEU A 160 3.13 -8.54 10.17
N PRO A 161 4.14 -8.77 11.03
CA PRO A 161 4.13 -9.87 11.99
C PRO A 161 2.95 -9.78 12.97
N PRO A 162 2.37 -10.91 13.40
CA PRO A 162 2.75 -12.30 13.08
C PRO A 162 2.09 -12.85 11.81
N TRP A 163 1.34 -12.04 11.06
CA TRP A 163 0.60 -12.52 9.89
C TRP A 163 1.48 -12.75 8.67
N VAL A 164 2.49 -11.89 8.47
CA VAL A 164 3.50 -12.03 7.43
C VAL A 164 4.85 -11.80 8.08
N LEU A 165 5.80 -12.68 7.79
CA LEU A 165 7.17 -12.53 8.29
C LEU A 165 7.87 -11.35 7.62
N PRO A 166 8.88 -10.75 8.27
CA PRO A 166 9.75 -9.78 7.62
C PRO A 166 10.35 -10.35 6.33
N ILE A 167 10.46 -9.51 5.32
CA ILE A 167 10.96 -9.89 4.00
C ILE A 167 12.46 -9.59 3.94
N GLU A 168 13.25 -10.64 3.72
CA GLU A 168 14.69 -10.50 3.53
C GLU A 168 14.98 -10.12 2.07
N ARG A 169 15.60 -8.95 1.87
CA ARG A 169 15.95 -8.45 0.54
C ARG A 169 17.18 -7.56 0.60
N ASP A 170 18.15 -7.84 -0.27
CA ASP A 170 19.40 -7.07 -0.39
C ASP A 170 20.15 -6.88 0.94
N GLY A 171 20.09 -7.89 1.81
CA GLY A 171 20.68 -7.86 3.14
C GLY A 171 19.90 -7.06 4.18
N LEU A 172 18.70 -6.58 3.84
CA LEU A 172 17.80 -5.87 4.75
C LEU A 172 16.63 -6.78 5.17
N SER A 173 16.24 -6.67 6.44
CA SER A 173 15.02 -7.30 6.96
C SER A 173 13.91 -6.26 7.01
N LEU A 174 12.95 -6.37 6.09
CA LEU A 174 11.93 -5.35 5.81
C LEU A 174 10.57 -5.78 6.34
N MET A 175 9.83 -4.84 6.90
CA MET A 175 8.47 -5.09 7.38
C MET A 175 7.57 -3.85 7.26
N ASP A 176 6.33 -3.99 7.70
CA ASP A 176 5.30 -2.95 7.69
C ASP A 176 5.84 -1.63 8.27
N GLY A 177 5.73 -0.56 7.49
CA GLY A 177 6.23 0.77 7.85
C GLY A 177 5.52 1.41 9.06
N GLY A 178 4.43 0.85 9.53
CA GLY A 178 3.73 1.28 10.75
C GLY A 178 4.23 0.61 12.02
N ALA A 179 5.28 -0.22 11.93
CA ALA A 179 5.82 -0.97 13.06
C ALA A 179 7.01 -0.27 13.76
N VAL A 180 7.45 0.88 13.27
CA VAL A 180 8.57 1.68 13.80
C VAL A 180 8.08 3.05 14.26
#